data_1aa95d4ddd4ff5147ad6201b811daacd
#
_entry.id   1aa95d4ddd4ff5147ad6201b811daacd
#
_cell.length_a   1.000
_cell.length_b   1.000
_cell.length_c   1.000
_cell.angle_alpha   90.00
_cell.angle_beta   90.00
_cell.angle_gamma   90.00
#
_symmetry.space_group_name_H-M   'P 1'
#
loop_
_entity.id
_entity.type
_entity.pdbx_description
1 polymer ?
#
loop_
_entity_poly.entity_id
_entity_poly.type
_entity_poly.pdbx_seq_one_letter_code
_entity_poly.pdbx_strand_id
1 'polypeptide(L)'
;MGLLDSFERGLERAVNGAFAKTFRSGVQPVEISSALRRELDTKAAVVSRDRILVPNEFTVRLAPPDCSRMTDVGQPLIDELRQMVQQHAVAQNYSFSGPVDIRLQQDGTLSTGILQIDSTTVQRDVAWVAVLDIGSQRHRLQRGRTVIGRGTDADITVADTGTSRKHVEVIWDGKHAQANDLGSTNGSKLNGERFQQAIVEPDSTIEIGRTRMVFRVIPENDGGTR
;
A
#
# COMPACT_ATOMS: atom_id res chain seq x y z
N MET A 1 -3.68 8.59 26.80
CA MET A 1 -2.76 9.30 25.88
C MET A 1 -3.53 9.56 24.59
N GLY A 2 -3.67 10.81 24.17
CA GLY A 2 -4.46 11.19 23.00
C GLY A 2 -3.72 10.91 21.69
N LEU A 3 -4.47 10.78 20.58
CA LEU A 3 -3.90 10.63 19.23
C LEU A 3 -2.94 11.79 18.89
N LEU A 4 -3.21 12.99 19.41
CA LEU A 4 -2.36 14.18 19.24
C LEU A 4 -1.01 14.03 19.92
N ASP A 5 -0.96 13.51 21.16
CA ASP A 5 0.31 13.25 21.88
C ASP A 5 1.17 12.21 21.16
N SER A 6 0.52 11.25 20.46
CA SER A 6 1.21 10.23 19.65
C SER A 6 1.74 10.83 18.36
N PHE A 7 0.97 11.72 17.73
CA PHE A 7 1.36 12.46 16.53
C PHE A 7 2.55 13.40 16.80
N GLU A 8 2.50 14.21 17.85
CA GLU A 8 3.60 15.10 18.21
C GLU A 8 4.89 14.33 18.47
N ARG A 9 4.83 13.22 19.23
CA ARG A 9 5.99 12.35 19.47
C ARG A 9 6.51 11.62 18.24
N GLY A 10 5.62 11.25 17.32
CA GLY A 10 5.97 10.66 16.03
C GLY A 10 6.77 11.66 15.20
N LEU A 11 6.25 12.87 15.09
CA LEU A 11 6.86 13.94 14.32
C LEU A 11 8.19 14.44 14.95
N GLU A 12 8.27 14.59 16.27
CA GLU A 12 9.53 14.93 16.99
C GLU A 12 10.63 13.91 16.72
N ARG A 13 10.30 12.61 16.70
CA ARG A 13 11.26 11.54 16.37
C ARG A 13 11.73 11.61 14.92
N ALA A 14 10.82 11.97 14.01
CA ALA A 14 11.13 12.03 12.57
C ALA A 14 12.00 13.25 12.21
N VAL A 15 11.91 14.36 12.97
CA VAL A 15 12.52 15.65 12.61
C VAL A 15 13.66 16.08 13.56
N ASN A 16 14.21 15.19 14.39
CA ASN A 16 15.39 15.43 15.24
C ASN A 16 15.34 16.71 16.11
N GLY A 17 14.22 16.98 16.79
CA GLY A 17 14.19 18.01 17.85
C GLY A 17 14.33 19.49 17.42
N ALA A 18 14.53 19.78 16.13
CA ALA A 18 14.58 21.17 15.59
C ALA A 18 13.18 21.78 15.42
N PHE A 19 12.14 21.00 15.66
CA PHE A 19 10.76 21.30 15.33
C PHE A 19 10.18 22.53 16.02
N ALA A 20 10.38 22.66 17.32
CA ALA A 20 9.76 23.72 18.14
C ALA A 20 10.20 25.14 17.79
N LYS A 21 11.37 25.32 17.14
CA LYS A 21 11.86 26.64 16.71
C LYS A 21 11.32 27.08 15.36
N THR A 22 11.03 26.12 14.48
CA THR A 22 10.65 26.37 13.07
C THR A 22 9.18 26.79 12.92
N PHE A 23 8.32 26.36 13.85
CA PHE A 23 6.85 26.57 13.77
C PHE A 23 6.30 27.57 14.79
N ARG A 24 7.09 28.56 15.22
CA ARG A 24 6.61 29.60 16.15
C ARG A 24 5.58 30.55 15.57
N SER A 25 5.48 30.67 14.27
CA SER A 25 4.49 31.49 13.57
C SER A 25 3.97 30.77 12.35
N GLY A 26 2.67 30.90 12.06
CA GLY A 26 1.99 30.22 10.95
C GLY A 26 1.38 28.88 11.34
N VAL A 27 0.96 28.11 10.34
CA VAL A 27 0.32 26.81 10.53
C VAL A 27 1.28 25.83 11.18
N GLN A 28 0.80 25.08 12.17
CA GLN A 28 1.52 24.00 12.82
C GLN A 28 1.03 22.64 12.32
N PRO A 29 1.87 21.59 12.28
CA PRO A 29 1.45 20.24 11.86
C PRO A 29 0.27 19.69 12.65
N VAL A 30 0.16 19.99 13.93
CA VAL A 30 -0.97 19.59 14.79
C VAL A 30 -2.29 20.22 14.34
N GLU A 31 -2.25 21.42 13.76
CA GLU A 31 -3.44 22.07 13.22
C GLU A 31 -3.89 21.40 11.92
N ILE A 32 -2.95 20.98 11.06
CA ILE A 32 -3.24 20.17 9.87
C ILE A 32 -3.89 18.85 10.29
N SER A 33 -3.31 18.17 11.28
CA SER A 33 -3.86 16.91 11.79
C SER A 33 -5.28 17.05 12.33
N SER A 34 -5.54 18.13 13.05
CA SER A 34 -6.86 18.44 13.62
C SER A 34 -7.89 18.79 12.54
N ALA A 35 -7.46 19.51 11.49
CA ALA A 35 -8.31 19.87 10.36
C ALA A 35 -8.64 18.62 9.50
N LEU A 36 -7.68 17.72 9.26
CA LEU A 36 -7.92 16.46 8.55
C LEU A 36 -8.93 15.58 9.28
N ARG A 37 -8.84 15.46 10.61
CA ARG A 37 -9.83 14.70 11.39
C ARG A 37 -11.22 15.31 11.29
N ARG A 38 -11.32 16.63 11.42
CA ARG A 38 -12.60 17.34 11.27
C ARG A 38 -13.19 17.14 9.87
N GLU A 39 -12.34 17.14 8.84
CA GLU A 39 -12.76 16.90 7.46
C GLU A 39 -13.33 15.48 7.28
N LEU A 40 -12.66 14.46 7.86
CA LEU A 40 -13.18 13.09 7.90
C LEU A 40 -14.57 13.03 8.56
N ASP A 41 -14.70 13.61 9.76
CA ASP A 41 -15.95 13.56 10.53
C ASP A 41 -17.09 14.32 9.81
N THR A 42 -16.78 15.43 9.16
CA THR A 42 -17.77 16.26 8.45
C THR A 42 -18.22 15.62 7.14
N LYS A 43 -17.33 14.89 6.45
CA LYS A 43 -17.59 14.26 5.15
C LYS A 43 -17.97 12.78 5.25
N ALA A 44 -18.12 12.25 6.47
CA ALA A 44 -18.53 10.88 6.69
C ALA A 44 -19.93 10.62 6.11
N ALA A 45 -20.05 9.66 5.20
CA ALA A 45 -21.28 9.29 4.53
C ALA A 45 -21.65 7.83 4.82
N VAL A 46 -22.83 7.61 5.39
CA VAL A 46 -23.36 6.26 5.62
C VAL A 46 -23.80 5.66 4.28
N VAL A 47 -23.11 4.62 3.81
CA VAL A 47 -23.44 3.92 2.56
C VAL A 47 -24.17 2.61 2.78
N SER A 48 -24.03 2.01 3.97
CA SER A 48 -24.81 0.85 4.42
C SER A 48 -24.87 0.81 5.95
N ARG A 49 -25.62 -0.16 6.52
CA ARG A 49 -25.77 -0.30 7.99
C ARG A 49 -24.43 -0.41 8.73
N ASP A 50 -23.42 -1.01 8.09
CA ASP A 50 -22.14 -1.32 8.71
C ASP A 50 -20.96 -0.60 8.03
N ARG A 51 -21.24 0.37 7.13
CA ARG A 51 -20.18 1.04 6.37
C ARG A 51 -20.40 2.54 6.25
N ILE A 52 -19.50 3.29 6.86
CA ILE A 52 -19.41 4.75 6.77
C ILE A 52 -18.18 5.07 5.94
N LEU A 53 -18.39 5.63 4.75
CA LEU A 53 -17.29 6.04 3.88
C LEU A 53 -16.85 7.46 4.22
N VAL A 54 -15.53 7.65 4.18
CA VAL A 54 -14.89 8.95 4.33
C VAL A 54 -13.95 9.22 3.15
N PRO A 55 -13.60 10.50 2.89
CA PRO A 55 -12.62 10.87 1.87
C PRO A 55 -11.29 10.16 2.08
N ASN A 56 -10.60 9.86 0.99
CA ASN A 56 -9.28 9.25 1.00
C ASN A 56 -8.21 10.05 0.24
N GLU A 57 -8.60 11.10 -0.49
CA GLU A 57 -7.65 12.07 -1.05
C GLU A 57 -7.86 13.43 -0.39
N PHE A 58 -6.74 14.02 0.06
CA PHE A 58 -6.73 15.32 0.75
C PHE A 58 -5.70 16.24 0.12
N THR A 59 -6.12 17.46 -0.19
CA THR A 59 -5.23 18.55 -0.56
C THR A 59 -5.24 19.61 0.54
N VAL A 60 -4.12 19.73 1.23
CA VAL A 60 -3.91 20.74 2.28
C VAL A 60 -3.36 21.98 1.63
N ARG A 61 -4.20 23.02 1.51
CA ARG A 61 -3.84 24.31 0.94
C ARG A 61 -3.28 25.23 2.02
N LEU A 62 -2.12 25.78 1.78
CA LEU A 62 -1.35 26.59 2.73
C LEU A 62 -0.83 27.85 2.06
N ALA A 63 -0.71 28.93 2.83
CA ALA A 63 0.01 30.11 2.40
C ALA A 63 1.47 29.75 1.99
N PRO A 64 2.09 30.50 1.05
CA PRO A 64 3.44 30.18 0.56
C PRO A 64 4.49 29.93 1.66
N PRO A 65 4.60 30.78 2.73
CA PRO A 65 5.58 30.54 3.79
C PRO A 65 5.29 29.28 4.62
N ASP A 66 4.01 28.97 4.83
CA ASP A 66 3.60 27.77 5.59
C ASP A 66 3.84 26.51 4.77
N CYS A 67 3.50 26.53 3.48
CA CYS A 67 3.72 25.42 2.57
C CYS A 67 5.21 25.08 2.46
N SER A 68 6.09 26.09 2.31
CA SER A 68 7.54 25.88 2.26
C SER A 68 8.03 25.17 3.53
N ARG A 69 7.67 25.65 4.72
CA ARG A 69 8.06 25.02 5.98
C ARG A 69 7.60 23.57 6.13
N MET A 70 6.37 23.29 5.71
CA MET A 70 5.84 21.91 5.75
C MET A 70 6.54 21.00 4.73
N THR A 71 6.86 21.53 3.56
CA THR A 71 7.61 20.80 2.52
C THR A 71 9.04 20.51 2.95
N ASP A 72 9.68 21.39 3.71
CA ASP A 72 11.03 21.18 4.25
C ASP A 72 11.09 20.00 5.25
N VAL A 73 9.99 19.70 5.95
CA VAL A 73 9.87 18.47 6.77
C VAL A 73 9.80 17.23 5.89
N GLY A 74 9.18 17.35 4.72
CA GLY A 74 9.15 16.33 3.67
C GLY A 74 8.26 15.12 3.98
N GLN A 75 8.67 13.97 3.48
CA GLN A 75 7.90 12.71 3.56
C GLN A 75 7.53 12.29 4.98
N PRO A 76 8.38 12.43 6.01
CA PRO A 76 8.01 12.08 7.38
C PRO A 76 6.73 12.77 7.89
N LEU A 77 6.48 14.03 7.51
CA LEU A 77 5.25 14.72 7.87
C LEU A 77 4.03 14.07 7.20
N ILE A 78 4.12 13.77 5.91
CA ILE A 78 3.03 13.14 5.15
C ILE A 78 2.71 11.75 5.70
N ASP A 79 3.72 10.97 6.05
CA ASP A 79 3.54 9.61 6.60
C ASP A 79 2.87 9.65 7.98
N GLU A 80 3.26 10.59 8.84
CA GLU A 80 2.64 10.76 10.16
C GLU A 80 1.20 11.27 10.06
N LEU A 81 0.92 12.22 9.16
CA LEU A 81 -0.45 12.67 8.88
C LEU A 81 -1.33 11.54 8.35
N ARG A 82 -0.80 10.72 7.44
CA ARG A 82 -1.51 9.54 6.89
C ARG A 82 -1.82 8.53 7.98
N GLN A 83 -0.85 8.22 8.82
CA GLN A 83 -1.02 7.30 9.95
C GLN A 83 -2.10 7.79 10.92
N MET A 84 -2.08 9.08 11.25
CA MET A 84 -3.08 9.70 12.12
C MET A 84 -4.50 9.63 11.51
N VAL A 85 -4.64 9.92 10.21
CA VAL A 85 -5.92 9.81 9.48
C VAL A 85 -6.45 8.38 9.53
N GLN A 86 -5.59 7.38 9.29
CA GLN A 86 -5.96 5.96 9.36
C GLN A 86 -6.36 5.54 10.78
N GLN A 87 -5.62 5.95 11.80
CA GLN A 87 -5.95 5.64 13.20
C GLN A 87 -7.28 6.27 13.62
N HIS A 88 -7.55 7.52 13.22
CA HIS A 88 -8.83 8.17 13.49
C HIS A 88 -9.98 7.43 12.81
N ALA A 89 -9.82 7.05 11.54
CA ALA A 89 -10.84 6.29 10.82
C ALA A 89 -11.16 4.95 11.50
N VAL A 90 -10.14 4.21 11.94
CA VAL A 90 -10.33 2.96 12.70
C VAL A 90 -11.08 3.22 14.00
N ALA A 91 -10.72 4.26 14.76
CA ALA A 91 -11.35 4.60 16.02
C ALA A 91 -12.83 5.01 15.86
N GLN A 92 -13.21 5.59 14.73
CA GLN A 92 -14.58 6.01 14.39
C GLN A 92 -15.35 4.97 13.55
N ASN A 93 -14.76 3.80 13.28
CA ASN A 93 -15.34 2.76 12.41
C ASN A 93 -15.64 3.28 10.99
N TYR A 94 -14.80 4.16 10.47
CA TYR A 94 -14.87 4.67 9.10
C TYR A 94 -14.12 3.73 8.14
N SER A 95 -14.56 3.76 6.88
CA SER A 95 -13.96 2.99 5.78
C SER A 95 -13.50 3.93 4.68
N PHE A 96 -12.33 3.65 4.10
CA PHE A 96 -11.87 4.31 2.88
C PHE A 96 -12.26 3.49 1.63
N SER A 97 -12.46 4.18 0.49
CA SER A 97 -12.68 3.54 -0.81
C SER A 97 -11.38 3.23 -1.56
N GLY A 98 -10.24 3.61 -1.01
CA GLY A 98 -8.91 3.42 -1.58
C GLY A 98 -7.81 3.85 -0.60
N PRO A 99 -6.55 3.85 -1.02
CA PRO A 99 -5.44 4.32 -0.19
C PRO A 99 -5.60 5.81 0.16
N VAL A 100 -5.13 6.18 1.35
CA VAL A 100 -5.13 7.57 1.80
C VAL A 100 -3.97 8.31 1.13
N ASP A 101 -4.27 9.38 0.42
CA ASP A 101 -3.30 10.29 -0.20
C ASP A 101 -3.45 11.70 0.37
N ILE A 102 -2.33 12.31 0.77
CA ILE A 102 -2.28 13.66 1.34
C ILE A 102 -1.23 14.46 0.59
N ARG A 103 -1.65 15.58 0.03
CA ARG A 103 -0.78 16.51 -0.71
C ARG A 103 -0.80 17.89 -0.10
N LEU A 104 0.36 18.53 -0.03
CA LEU A 104 0.48 19.94 0.31
C LEU A 104 0.43 20.75 -0.97
N GLN A 105 -0.37 21.82 -0.97
CA GLN A 105 -0.50 22.73 -2.10
C GLN A 105 -0.35 24.17 -1.63
N GLN A 106 0.52 24.89 -2.31
CA GLN A 106 0.67 26.33 -2.08
C GLN A 106 -0.55 27.09 -2.61
N ASP A 107 -1.06 28.03 -1.81
CA ASP A 107 -2.14 28.93 -2.17
C ASP A 107 -1.80 30.37 -1.78
N GLY A 108 -1.53 31.18 -2.79
CA GLY A 108 -1.19 32.59 -2.61
C GLY A 108 -2.35 33.48 -2.15
N THR A 109 -3.59 32.97 -2.11
CA THR A 109 -4.75 33.69 -1.61
C THR A 109 -4.93 33.56 -0.10
N LEU A 110 -4.25 32.58 0.52
CA LEU A 110 -4.30 32.40 1.97
C LEU A 110 -3.28 33.26 2.70
N SER A 111 -3.68 33.74 3.85
CA SER A 111 -2.77 34.41 4.79
C SER A 111 -1.98 33.37 5.61
N THR A 112 -0.76 33.74 6.01
CA THR A 112 0.06 32.89 6.91
C THR A 112 -0.73 32.55 8.17
N GLY A 113 -0.70 31.28 8.58
CA GLY A 113 -1.46 30.76 9.71
C GLY A 113 -2.87 30.27 9.34
N ILE A 114 -3.29 30.39 8.08
CA ILE A 114 -4.58 29.89 7.60
C ILE A 114 -4.33 28.66 6.71
N LEU A 115 -5.11 27.60 6.94
CA LEU A 115 -5.12 26.41 6.11
C LEU A 115 -6.53 26.11 5.62
N GLN A 116 -6.63 25.47 4.46
CA GLN A 116 -7.86 24.89 3.92
C GLN A 116 -7.59 23.45 3.51
N ILE A 117 -8.60 22.59 3.63
CA ILE A 117 -8.53 21.22 3.18
C ILE A 117 -9.61 20.98 2.14
N ASP A 118 -9.19 20.58 0.96
CA ASP A 118 -10.07 20.02 -0.04
C ASP A 118 -9.96 18.49 0.06
N SER A 119 -11.09 17.79 0.07
CA SER A 119 -11.12 16.33 0.16
C SER A 119 -12.08 15.71 -0.85
N THR A 120 -11.71 14.56 -1.34
CA THR A 120 -12.52 13.76 -2.25
C THR A 120 -12.50 12.28 -1.88
N THR A 121 -13.61 11.59 -2.16
CA THR A 121 -13.67 10.14 -2.09
C THR A 121 -13.40 9.61 -3.49
N VAL A 122 -12.18 9.13 -3.71
CA VAL A 122 -11.80 8.52 -4.99
C VAL A 122 -11.79 7.02 -4.82
N GLN A 123 -12.60 6.36 -5.61
CA GLN A 123 -12.55 4.91 -5.74
C GLN A 123 -11.40 4.58 -6.69
N ARG A 124 -10.21 4.47 -6.12
CA ARG A 124 -9.10 3.88 -6.86
C ARG A 124 -9.26 2.37 -6.75
N ASP A 125 -9.40 1.72 -7.87
CA ASP A 125 -9.12 0.29 -7.94
C ASP A 125 -7.67 0.12 -7.48
N VAL A 126 -7.48 -0.46 -6.32
CA VAL A 126 -6.13 -0.86 -5.89
C VAL A 126 -5.67 -1.85 -6.95
N ALA A 127 -4.69 -1.45 -7.75
CA ALA A 127 -4.08 -2.39 -8.67
C ALA A 127 -3.39 -3.45 -7.82
N TRP A 128 -3.95 -4.64 -7.83
CA TRP A 128 -3.38 -5.79 -7.16
C TRP A 128 -2.37 -6.46 -8.08
N VAL A 129 -1.21 -6.73 -7.57
CA VAL A 129 -0.17 -7.47 -8.28
C VAL A 129 0.05 -8.81 -7.61
N ALA A 130 0.11 -9.85 -8.44
CA ALA A 130 0.50 -11.16 -8.00
C ALA A 130 2.02 -11.26 -7.95
N VAL A 131 2.52 -11.93 -6.92
CA VAL A 131 3.95 -12.22 -6.75
C VAL A 131 4.13 -13.67 -6.32
N LEU A 132 5.27 -14.25 -6.71
CA LEU A 132 5.77 -15.52 -6.18
C LEU A 132 7.02 -15.26 -5.36
N ASP A 133 6.96 -15.58 -4.07
CA ASP A 133 8.11 -15.55 -3.18
C ASP A 133 8.81 -16.92 -3.24
N ILE A 134 10.06 -16.96 -3.73
CA ILE A 134 10.89 -18.16 -3.88
C ILE A 134 12.16 -17.96 -3.05
N GLY A 135 12.26 -18.64 -1.92
CA GLY A 135 13.36 -18.37 -0.97
C GLY A 135 13.34 -16.91 -0.50
N SER A 136 14.42 -16.16 -0.77
CA SER A 136 14.53 -14.73 -0.46
C SER A 136 14.17 -13.81 -1.64
N GLN A 137 13.82 -14.36 -2.79
CA GLN A 137 13.52 -13.60 -3.99
C GLN A 137 12.02 -13.46 -4.20
N ARG A 138 11.59 -12.27 -4.61
CA ARG A 138 10.21 -11.96 -5.00
C ARG A 138 10.13 -11.75 -6.50
N HIS A 139 9.31 -12.54 -7.17
CA HIS A 139 9.05 -12.46 -8.60
C HIS A 139 7.65 -11.91 -8.84
N ARG A 140 7.56 -10.73 -9.47
CA ARG A 140 6.28 -10.15 -9.87
C ARG A 140 5.73 -10.92 -11.06
N LEU A 141 4.48 -11.37 -10.96
CA LEU A 141 3.77 -11.98 -12.08
C LEU A 141 3.07 -10.89 -12.89
N GLN A 142 3.27 -10.92 -14.20
CA GLN A 142 2.48 -10.11 -15.12
C GLN A 142 1.14 -10.80 -15.40
N ARG A 143 0.15 -10.06 -15.88
CA ARG A 143 -1.09 -10.66 -16.37
C ARG A 143 -0.77 -11.60 -17.53
N GLY A 144 -1.36 -12.78 -17.49
CA GLY A 144 -1.10 -13.85 -18.44
C GLY A 144 -0.35 -15.02 -17.82
N ARG A 145 0.42 -15.67 -18.63
CA ARG A 145 1.12 -16.91 -18.34
C ARG A 145 2.54 -16.65 -17.87
N THR A 146 2.95 -17.30 -16.77
CA THR A 146 4.34 -17.34 -16.29
C THR A 146 4.75 -18.79 -16.10
N VAL A 147 5.80 -19.22 -16.79
CA VAL A 147 6.33 -20.59 -16.73
C VAL A 147 7.50 -20.63 -15.73
N ILE A 148 7.46 -21.61 -14.83
CA ILE A 148 8.49 -21.85 -13.82
C ILE A 148 9.13 -23.22 -14.06
N GLY A 149 10.45 -23.30 -14.00
CA GLY A 149 11.18 -24.51 -14.19
C GLY A 149 12.70 -24.34 -14.04
N ARG A 150 13.49 -25.42 -14.22
CA ARG A 150 14.96 -25.33 -14.16
C ARG A 150 15.60 -24.93 -15.48
N GLY A 151 14.84 -24.85 -16.56
CA GLY A 151 15.35 -24.50 -17.88
C GLY A 151 15.54 -23.00 -18.03
N THR A 152 16.50 -22.61 -18.85
CA THR A 152 16.77 -21.21 -19.20
C THR A 152 15.68 -20.62 -20.11
N ASP A 153 14.80 -21.44 -20.61
CA ASP A 153 13.62 -21.09 -21.41
C ASP A 153 12.32 -21.00 -20.57
N ALA A 154 12.44 -21.05 -19.23
CA ALA A 154 11.38 -20.70 -18.29
C ALA A 154 11.44 -19.21 -17.93
N ASP A 155 10.28 -18.57 -17.68
CA ASP A 155 10.21 -17.16 -17.29
C ASP A 155 10.83 -16.95 -15.89
N ILE A 156 10.65 -17.94 -14.99
CA ILE A 156 11.30 -17.97 -13.68
C ILE A 156 12.11 -19.25 -13.59
N THR A 157 13.43 -19.12 -13.54
CA THR A 157 14.35 -20.25 -13.44
C THR A 157 14.63 -20.57 -11.97
N VAL A 158 14.50 -21.85 -11.60
CA VAL A 158 14.82 -22.37 -10.27
C VAL A 158 15.97 -23.37 -10.34
N ALA A 159 16.95 -23.24 -9.45
CA ALA A 159 18.12 -24.10 -9.39
C ALA A 159 17.82 -25.38 -8.59
N ASP A 160 16.92 -26.22 -9.11
CA ASP A 160 16.49 -27.47 -8.48
C ASP A 160 16.51 -28.63 -9.48
N THR A 161 17.36 -29.63 -9.23
CA THR A 161 17.51 -30.82 -10.07
C THR A 161 16.24 -31.70 -10.09
N GLY A 162 15.37 -31.60 -9.07
CA GLY A 162 14.07 -32.28 -9.00
C GLY A 162 12.99 -31.61 -9.84
N THR A 163 13.29 -30.47 -10.49
CA THR A 163 12.34 -29.68 -11.27
C THR A 163 12.57 -29.92 -12.76
N SER A 164 11.52 -30.08 -13.57
CA SER A 164 11.57 -30.19 -15.02
C SER A 164 11.98 -28.85 -15.64
N ARG A 165 12.47 -28.82 -16.90
CA ARG A 165 12.88 -27.59 -17.60
C ARG A 165 11.73 -26.56 -17.63
N LYS A 166 10.53 -27.00 -18.03
CA LYS A 166 9.25 -26.31 -17.83
C LYS A 166 8.44 -27.21 -16.95
N HIS A 167 8.14 -26.80 -15.72
CA HIS A 167 7.52 -27.67 -14.73
C HIS A 167 6.07 -27.32 -14.47
N VAL A 168 5.84 -26.08 -14.14
CA VAL A 168 4.53 -25.54 -13.82
C VAL A 168 4.36 -24.17 -14.47
N GLU A 169 3.15 -23.83 -14.85
CA GLU A 169 2.80 -22.47 -15.21
C GLU A 169 1.80 -21.90 -14.21
N VAL A 170 1.90 -20.60 -13.97
CA VAL A 170 0.91 -19.84 -13.24
C VAL A 170 0.30 -18.82 -14.19
N ILE A 171 -1.03 -18.85 -14.31
CA ILE A 171 -1.82 -17.92 -15.11
C ILE A 171 -2.49 -16.93 -14.15
N TRP A 172 -2.23 -15.64 -14.35
CA TRP A 172 -2.82 -14.56 -13.57
C TRP A 172 -3.67 -13.65 -14.46
N ASP A 173 -4.96 -13.51 -14.17
CA ASP A 173 -5.88 -12.65 -14.95
C ASP A 173 -5.99 -11.20 -14.40
N GLY A 174 -5.38 -10.94 -13.24
CA GLY A 174 -5.50 -9.68 -12.49
C GLY A 174 -6.39 -9.77 -11.26
N LYS A 175 -7.10 -10.90 -11.08
CA LYS A 175 -7.97 -11.18 -9.92
C LYS A 175 -7.81 -12.60 -9.40
N HIS A 176 -7.66 -13.57 -10.30
CA HIS A 176 -7.57 -14.99 -9.97
C HIS A 176 -6.29 -15.58 -10.55
N ALA A 177 -5.73 -16.54 -9.84
CA ALA A 177 -4.59 -17.29 -10.30
C ALA A 177 -4.94 -18.78 -10.44
N GLN A 178 -4.36 -19.40 -11.47
CA GLN A 178 -4.45 -20.82 -11.73
C GLN A 178 -3.06 -21.39 -11.99
N ALA A 179 -2.74 -22.53 -11.40
CA ALA A 179 -1.52 -23.26 -11.68
C ALA A 179 -1.83 -24.53 -12.48
N ASN A 180 -0.99 -24.82 -13.49
CA ASN A 180 -1.08 -26.04 -14.29
C ASN A 180 0.29 -26.73 -14.29
N ASP A 181 0.33 -28.01 -13.95
CA ASP A 181 1.52 -28.85 -14.15
C ASP A 181 1.71 -29.11 -15.65
N LEU A 182 2.90 -28.87 -16.17
CA LEU A 182 3.22 -29.01 -17.59
C LEU A 182 3.71 -30.43 -17.97
N GLY A 183 3.17 -31.45 -17.32
CA GLY A 183 3.61 -32.80 -17.52
C GLY A 183 4.98 -33.09 -16.88
N SER A 184 5.19 -32.50 -15.72
CA SER A 184 6.47 -32.61 -15.03
C SER A 184 6.76 -34.05 -14.58
N THR A 185 8.06 -34.39 -14.44
CA THR A 185 8.48 -35.75 -14.06
C THR A 185 8.05 -36.13 -12.63
N ASN A 186 8.14 -35.16 -11.71
CA ASN A 186 7.88 -35.39 -10.29
C ASN A 186 6.50 -34.90 -9.82
N GLY A 187 5.79 -34.17 -10.68
CA GLY A 187 4.50 -33.56 -10.37
C GLY A 187 4.63 -32.31 -9.48
N SER A 188 3.56 -31.54 -9.45
CA SER A 188 3.41 -30.32 -8.66
C SER A 188 2.45 -30.53 -7.50
N LYS A 189 2.64 -29.77 -6.40
CA LYS A 189 1.72 -29.76 -5.25
C LYS A 189 1.28 -28.36 -4.92
N LEU A 190 0.03 -28.21 -4.50
CA LEU A 190 -0.54 -26.99 -3.93
C LEU A 190 -0.94 -27.28 -2.48
N ASN A 191 -0.36 -26.56 -1.53
CA ASN A 191 -0.58 -26.76 -0.09
C ASN A 191 -0.39 -28.24 0.36
N GLY A 192 0.57 -28.95 -0.28
CA GLY A 192 0.89 -30.35 0.00
C GLY A 192 0.12 -31.38 -0.84
N GLU A 193 -0.96 -31.02 -1.52
CA GLU A 193 -1.76 -31.90 -2.37
C GLU A 193 -1.32 -31.86 -3.83
N ARG A 194 -1.23 -33.02 -4.50
CA ARG A 194 -0.86 -33.12 -5.92
C ARG A 194 -1.97 -32.54 -6.80
N PHE A 195 -1.58 -31.82 -7.85
CA PHE A 195 -2.51 -31.29 -8.86
C PHE A 195 -1.95 -31.44 -10.28
N GLN A 196 -2.86 -31.47 -11.24
CA GLN A 196 -2.59 -31.20 -12.65
C GLN A 196 -2.98 -29.76 -12.99
N GLN A 197 -4.09 -29.31 -12.43
CA GLN A 197 -4.63 -27.97 -12.54
C GLN A 197 -5.28 -27.60 -11.21
N ALA A 198 -5.00 -26.42 -10.71
CA ALA A 198 -5.57 -25.91 -9.45
C ALA A 198 -5.75 -24.41 -9.46
N ILE A 199 -6.79 -23.92 -8.80
CA ILE A 199 -6.93 -22.49 -8.45
C ILE A 199 -5.97 -22.19 -7.32
N VAL A 200 -5.23 -21.09 -7.44
CA VAL A 200 -4.23 -20.66 -6.46
C VAL A 200 -4.75 -19.47 -5.70
N GLU A 201 -5.13 -19.69 -4.46
CA GLU A 201 -5.55 -18.63 -3.55
C GLU A 201 -4.33 -17.86 -3.00
N PRO A 202 -4.48 -16.57 -2.60
CA PRO A 202 -3.42 -15.85 -1.89
C PRO A 202 -2.89 -16.65 -0.69
N ASP A 203 -1.57 -16.55 -0.46
CA ASP A 203 -0.80 -17.27 0.57
C ASP A 203 -0.72 -18.79 0.39
N SER A 204 -1.19 -19.33 -0.75
CA SER A 204 -0.98 -20.73 -1.11
C SER A 204 0.49 -21.02 -1.43
N THR A 205 0.93 -22.24 -1.07
CA THR A 205 2.26 -22.73 -1.36
C THR A 205 2.23 -23.70 -2.53
N ILE A 206 2.96 -23.40 -3.60
CA ILE A 206 3.21 -24.27 -4.74
C ILE A 206 4.56 -24.95 -4.53
N GLU A 207 4.61 -26.28 -4.64
CA GLU A 207 5.84 -27.06 -4.52
C GLU A 207 6.15 -27.79 -5.82
N ILE A 208 7.37 -27.61 -6.34
CA ILE A 208 7.92 -28.32 -7.50
C ILE A 208 9.31 -28.85 -7.17
N GLY A 209 9.48 -30.19 -7.21
CA GLY A 209 10.70 -30.79 -6.69
C GLY A 209 10.91 -30.46 -5.22
N ARG A 210 12.01 -29.78 -4.88
CA ARG A 210 12.33 -29.27 -3.53
C ARG A 210 12.08 -27.77 -3.37
N THR A 211 11.68 -27.11 -4.46
CA THR A 211 11.42 -25.66 -4.47
C THR A 211 10.01 -25.40 -3.97
N ARG A 212 9.92 -24.48 -2.99
CA ARG A 212 8.66 -23.96 -2.47
C ARG A 212 8.50 -22.52 -2.90
N MET A 213 7.31 -22.19 -3.39
CA MET A 213 6.93 -20.86 -3.85
C MET A 213 5.65 -20.44 -3.15
N VAL A 214 5.62 -19.27 -2.54
CA VAL A 214 4.41 -18.72 -1.93
C VAL A 214 3.79 -17.70 -2.88
N PHE A 215 2.57 -17.95 -3.30
CA PHE A 215 1.79 -17.02 -4.10
C PHE A 215 1.16 -15.96 -3.21
N ARG A 216 1.32 -14.68 -3.55
CA ARG A 216 0.71 -13.57 -2.83
C ARG A 216 0.10 -12.57 -3.80
N VAL A 217 -0.95 -11.92 -3.33
CA VAL A 217 -1.56 -10.77 -4.01
C VAL A 217 -1.37 -9.57 -3.11
N ILE A 218 -0.58 -8.62 -3.56
CA ILE A 218 -0.22 -7.43 -2.80
C ILE A 218 -0.69 -6.17 -3.52
N PRO A 219 -1.01 -5.07 -2.80
CA PRO A 219 -1.31 -3.81 -3.45
C PRO A 219 -0.08 -3.31 -4.22
N GLU A 220 -0.31 -2.82 -5.43
CA GLU A 220 0.73 -2.13 -6.20
C GLU A 220 1.03 -0.80 -5.51
N ASN A 221 2.17 -0.71 -4.80
CA ASN A 221 2.65 0.57 -4.30
C ASN A 221 3.23 1.35 -5.49
N ASP A 222 2.57 2.42 -5.91
CA ASP A 222 3.13 3.44 -6.78
C ASP A 222 4.26 4.16 -6.02
N GLY A 223 5.41 3.58 -5.94
CA GLY A 223 6.51 4.25 -5.26
C GLY A 223 7.70 3.36 -5.01
N GLY A 224 8.65 3.37 -5.89
CA GLY A 224 9.95 2.81 -5.62
C GLY A 224 10.66 2.20 -6.81
N THR A 225 10.88 3.01 -7.82
CA THR A 225 12.03 2.78 -8.70
C THR A 225 13.29 2.98 -7.87
N ARG A 226 14.05 1.93 -7.68
CA ARG A 226 15.49 1.97 -7.55
C ARG A 226 16.09 1.12 -8.64
#